data_e6a3b0b0bef8bd4e04f59f187ba98dd9
#
_entry.id   e6a3b0b0bef8bd4e04f59f187ba98dd9
#
_cell.length_a   1.000
_cell.length_b   1.000
_cell.length_c   1.000
_cell.angle_alpha   90.00
_cell.angle_beta   90.00
_cell.angle_gamma   90.00
#
_symmetry.space_group_name_H-M   'P 1'
#
loop_
_entity.id
_entity.type
_entity.pdbx_description
1 polymer ?
#
loop_
_entity_poly.entity_id
_entity_poly.type
_entity_poly.pdbx_seq_one_letter_code
_entity_poly.pdbx_strand_id
1 'polypeptide(L)'
;MARTDLLQGSLDLLVLKTLDLEPLHGWAISKRIQLLSQDVLEVNQGSLYPALYRLRDRGLIESEYAESEEGRRVKVYSLTKKGRAALQREQASWRLFAGAVEAILAAG
;
A
#
# COMPACT_ATOMS: atom_id res chain seq x y z
N MET A 1 16.97 4.00 -9.20
CA MET A 1 16.69 4.97 -8.13
C MET A 1 15.21 4.92 -7.77
N ALA A 2 14.93 4.86 -6.48
CA ALA A 2 13.54 4.81 -6.02
C ALA A 2 12.84 6.16 -6.21
N ARG A 3 11.55 6.12 -6.49
CA ARG A 3 10.74 7.28 -6.84
C ARG A 3 9.54 7.40 -5.90
N THR A 4 9.39 8.54 -5.24
CA THR A 4 8.20 8.83 -4.41
C THR A 4 7.11 9.54 -5.20
N ASP A 5 7.49 10.29 -6.24
CA ASP A 5 6.52 11.02 -7.06
C ASP A 5 5.59 10.11 -7.85
N LEU A 6 6.00 8.86 -8.11
CA LEU A 6 5.17 7.89 -8.82
C LEU A 6 4.03 7.34 -7.96
N LEU A 7 4.07 7.57 -6.65
CA LEU A 7 3.07 7.03 -5.70
C LEU A 7 1.78 7.84 -5.65
N GLN A 8 1.78 9.05 -6.20
CA GLN A 8 0.62 9.92 -6.09
C GLN A 8 -0.60 9.26 -6.74
N GLY A 9 -1.67 9.15 -5.97
CA GLY A 9 -2.92 8.55 -6.43
C GLY A 9 -2.99 7.04 -6.34
N SER A 10 -1.91 6.35 -5.99
CA SER A 10 -1.89 4.89 -5.93
C SER A 10 -1.39 4.31 -4.61
N LEU A 11 -1.02 5.16 -3.65
CA LEU A 11 -0.46 4.67 -2.40
C LEU A 11 -1.44 3.78 -1.62
N ASP A 12 -2.71 4.15 -1.56
CA ASP A 12 -3.71 3.37 -0.85
C ASP A 12 -3.82 1.95 -1.45
N LEU A 13 -3.82 1.85 -2.77
CA LEU A 13 -3.83 0.55 -3.45
C LEU A 13 -2.62 -0.29 -3.06
N LEU A 14 -1.44 0.31 -3.03
CA LEU A 14 -0.20 -0.40 -2.71
C LEU A 14 -0.20 -0.87 -1.26
N VAL A 15 -0.68 -0.06 -0.33
CA VAL A 15 -0.79 -0.46 1.08
C VAL A 15 -1.78 -1.61 1.23
N LEU A 16 -2.94 -1.52 0.60
CA LEU A 16 -3.95 -2.59 0.69
C LEU A 16 -3.39 -3.91 0.16
N LYS A 17 -2.71 -3.87 -0.98
CA LYS A 17 -2.12 -5.09 -1.56
C LYS A 17 -1.02 -5.66 -0.68
N THR A 18 -0.19 -4.82 -0.13
CA THR A 18 0.90 -5.26 0.74
C THR A 18 0.36 -5.98 1.98
N LEU A 19 -0.72 -5.44 2.57
CA LEU A 19 -1.36 -6.06 3.73
C LEU A 19 -2.21 -7.27 3.39
N ASP A 20 -2.64 -7.40 2.14
CA ASP A 20 -3.30 -8.62 1.68
C ASP A 20 -2.34 -9.80 1.67
N LEU A 21 -1.05 -9.55 1.47
CA LEU A 21 -0.03 -10.59 1.49
C LEU A 21 0.26 -11.09 2.90
N GLU A 22 0.37 -10.17 3.87
CA GLU A 22 0.53 -10.51 5.28
C GLU A 22 0.38 -9.27 6.16
N PRO A 23 0.03 -9.43 7.44
CA PRO A 23 0.04 -8.30 8.39
C PRO A 23 1.46 -7.80 8.61
N LEU A 24 1.62 -6.47 8.70
CA LEU A 24 2.94 -5.83 8.85
C LEU A 24 2.82 -4.57 9.70
N HIS A 25 3.91 -4.23 10.42
CA HIS A 25 4.02 -2.92 11.03
C HIS A 25 4.41 -1.87 9.98
N GLY A 26 4.21 -0.58 10.32
CA GLY A 26 4.31 0.50 9.32
C GLY A 26 5.63 0.53 8.56
N TRP A 27 6.76 0.42 9.28
CA TRP A 27 8.06 0.45 8.62
C TRP A 27 8.21 -0.72 7.62
N ALA A 28 7.73 -1.89 7.98
CA ALA A 28 7.80 -3.05 7.10
C ALA A 28 6.93 -2.90 5.85
N ILE A 29 5.82 -2.17 5.95
CA ILE A 29 4.97 -1.89 4.78
C ILE A 29 5.77 -1.12 3.73
N SER A 30 6.45 -0.04 4.13
CA SER A 30 7.23 0.76 3.20
C SER A 30 8.37 -0.05 2.59
N LYS A 31 9.04 -0.87 3.40
CA LYS A 31 10.11 -1.72 2.91
C LYS A 31 9.61 -2.78 1.93
N ARG A 32 8.44 -3.35 2.20
CA ARG A 32 7.87 -4.37 1.32
C ARG A 32 7.46 -3.76 -0.02
N ILE A 33 6.90 -2.56 -0.04
CA ILE A 33 6.55 -1.88 -1.28
C ILE A 33 7.81 -1.62 -2.11
N GLN A 34 8.88 -1.16 -1.47
CA GLN A 34 10.14 -0.92 -2.16
C GLN A 34 10.69 -2.22 -2.74
N LEU A 35 10.70 -3.29 -1.96
CA LEU A 35 11.20 -4.60 -2.38
C LEU A 35 10.38 -5.15 -3.56
N LEU A 36 9.06 -5.16 -3.44
CA LEU A 36 8.20 -5.73 -4.48
C LEU A 36 8.23 -4.93 -5.78
N SER A 37 8.50 -3.64 -5.71
CA SER A 37 8.63 -2.79 -6.90
C SER A 37 10.06 -2.78 -7.45
N GLN A 38 10.95 -3.64 -6.94
CA GLN A 38 12.33 -3.73 -7.37
C GLN A 38 13.04 -2.37 -7.29
N ASP A 39 12.84 -1.68 -6.16
CA ASP A 39 13.42 -0.37 -5.84
C ASP A 39 12.88 0.79 -6.67
N VAL A 40 11.87 0.58 -7.50
CA VAL A 40 11.30 1.67 -8.28
C VAL A 40 10.54 2.65 -7.40
N LEU A 41 9.78 2.13 -6.42
CA LEU A 41 8.94 2.96 -5.56
C LEU A 41 9.52 3.02 -4.15
N GLU A 42 9.52 4.22 -3.59
CA GLU A 42 9.93 4.46 -2.21
C GLU A 42 8.83 5.24 -1.50
N VAL A 43 8.41 4.74 -0.33
CA VAL A 43 7.36 5.39 0.47
C VAL A 43 8.02 5.97 1.72
N ASN A 44 7.93 7.29 1.88
CA ASN A 44 8.43 7.91 3.10
C ASN A 44 7.35 7.86 4.19
N GLN A 45 7.79 8.01 5.46
CA GLN A 45 6.91 7.91 6.61
C GLN A 45 5.86 9.02 6.64
N GLY A 46 6.22 10.21 6.11
CA GLY A 46 5.30 11.34 6.05
C GLY A 46 4.11 11.11 5.15
N SER A 47 4.23 10.24 4.17
CA SER A 47 3.11 9.84 3.29
C SER A 47 2.41 8.59 3.79
N LEU A 48 3.18 7.64 4.34
CA LEU A 48 2.65 6.34 4.74
C LEU A 48 1.64 6.45 5.89
N TYR A 49 2.02 7.13 6.99
CA TYR A 49 1.16 7.16 8.17
C TYR A 49 -0.17 7.86 7.96
N PRO A 50 -0.25 8.99 7.23
CA PRO A 50 -1.56 9.55 6.87
C PRO A 50 -2.41 8.58 6.05
N ALA A 51 -1.79 7.80 5.14
CA ALA A 51 -2.52 6.79 4.37
C ALA A 51 -3.06 5.69 5.28
N LEU A 52 -2.26 5.21 6.23
CA LEU A 52 -2.69 4.20 7.19
C LEU A 52 -3.87 4.69 8.03
N TYR A 53 -3.82 5.95 8.48
CA TYR A 53 -4.91 6.53 9.27
C TYR A 53 -6.21 6.63 8.45
N ARG A 54 -6.11 7.08 7.20
CA ARG A 54 -7.28 7.16 6.31
C ARG A 54 -7.91 5.80 6.08
N LEU A 55 -7.09 4.80 5.78
CA LEU A 55 -7.58 3.46 5.50
C LEU A 55 -8.21 2.83 6.74
N ARG A 56 -7.60 3.04 7.92
CA ARG A 56 -8.16 2.56 9.18
C ARG A 56 -9.50 3.23 9.48
N ASP A 57 -9.59 4.54 9.30
CA ASP A 57 -10.83 5.28 9.55
C ASP A 57 -11.96 4.83 8.63
N ARG A 58 -11.61 4.38 7.42
CA ARG A 58 -12.60 3.82 6.48
C ARG A 58 -12.93 2.35 6.77
N GLY A 59 -12.28 1.75 7.75
CA GLY A 59 -12.52 0.36 8.11
C GLY A 59 -11.88 -0.65 7.16
N LEU A 60 -10.93 -0.23 6.34
CA LEU A 60 -10.28 -1.10 5.34
C LEU A 60 -9.09 -1.86 5.93
N ILE A 61 -8.48 -1.30 6.96
CA ILE A 61 -7.42 -1.96 7.71
C ILE A 61 -7.71 -1.79 9.20
N GLU A 62 -7.09 -2.64 10.00
CA GLU A 62 -7.14 -2.55 11.45
C GLU A 62 -5.74 -2.71 11.99
N SER A 63 -5.55 -2.37 13.26
CA SER A 63 -4.23 -2.44 13.87
C SER A 63 -4.32 -2.96 15.29
N GLU A 64 -3.26 -3.64 15.73
CA GLU A 64 -3.12 -4.06 17.10
C GLU A 64 -1.64 -4.01 17.47
N TYR A 65 -1.37 -3.91 18.77
CA TYR A 65 0.01 -3.92 19.23
C TYR A 65 0.50 -5.36 19.34
N ALA A 66 1.76 -5.55 18.96
CA ALA A 66 2.45 -6.83 19.09
C ALA A 66 3.89 -6.56 19.50
N GLU A 67 4.59 -7.60 19.95
CA GLU A 67 6.00 -7.50 20.29
C GLU A 67 6.83 -7.92 19.09
N SER A 68 7.79 -7.07 18.70
CA SER A 68 8.71 -7.38 17.60
C SER A 68 9.78 -8.38 18.08
N GLU A 69 10.56 -8.90 17.14
CA GLU A 69 11.66 -9.79 17.45
C GLU A 69 12.68 -9.17 18.39
N GLU A 70 12.83 -7.84 18.35
CA GLU A 70 13.74 -7.12 19.23
C GLU A 70 13.12 -6.77 20.59
N GLY A 71 11.92 -7.29 20.88
CA GLY A 71 11.24 -7.03 22.12
C GLY A 71 10.55 -5.68 22.20
N ARG A 72 10.39 -4.99 21.11
CA ARG A 72 9.70 -3.69 21.05
C ARG A 72 8.22 -3.87 20.81
N ARG A 73 7.42 -3.00 21.42
CA ARG A 73 6.01 -2.93 21.15
C ARG A 73 5.80 -2.18 19.83
N VAL A 74 5.22 -2.85 18.84
CA VAL A 74 4.95 -2.27 17.52
C VAL A 74 3.48 -2.41 17.19
N LYS A 75 2.98 -1.50 16.36
CA LYS A 75 1.61 -1.56 15.87
C LYS A 75 1.62 -2.31 14.55
N VAL A 76 0.88 -3.41 14.50
CA VAL A 76 0.79 -4.26 13.31
C VAL A 76 -0.55 -3.99 12.63
N TYR A 77 -0.50 -3.75 11.34
CA TYR A 77 -1.69 -3.48 10.51
C TYR A 77 -2.07 -4.73 9.74
N SER A 78 -3.36 -4.95 9.59
CA SER A 78 -3.87 -6.07 8.80
C SER A 78 -5.08 -5.63 7.99
N LEU A 79 -5.31 -6.32 6.88
CA LEU A 79 -6.40 -6.04 5.98
C LEU A 79 -7.69 -6.61 6.56
N THR A 80 -8.77 -5.82 6.53
CA THR A 80 -10.09 -6.29 6.93
C THR A 80 -10.80 -6.93 5.73
N LYS A 81 -11.92 -7.58 5.98
CA LYS A 81 -12.76 -8.11 4.90
C LYS A 81 -13.21 -6.99 3.96
N LYS A 82 -13.60 -5.84 4.53
CA LYS A 82 -13.97 -4.65 3.76
C LYS A 82 -12.80 -4.14 2.95
N GLY A 83 -11.60 -4.18 3.53
CA GLY A 83 -10.37 -3.79 2.84
C GLY A 83 -10.04 -4.68 1.67
N ARG A 84 -10.29 -5.99 1.81
CA ARG A 84 -10.05 -6.92 0.70
C ARG A 84 -10.98 -6.63 -0.47
N ALA A 85 -12.25 -6.32 -0.20
CA ALA A 85 -13.19 -5.92 -1.24
C ALA A 85 -12.77 -4.61 -1.90
N ALA A 86 -12.32 -3.63 -1.10
CA ALA A 86 -11.80 -2.37 -1.62
C ALA A 86 -10.57 -2.59 -2.51
N LEU A 87 -9.67 -3.47 -2.11
CA LEU A 87 -8.49 -3.80 -2.90
C LEU A 87 -8.88 -4.30 -4.30
N GLN A 88 -9.86 -5.18 -4.38
CA GLN A 88 -10.31 -5.71 -5.68
C GLN A 88 -10.84 -4.61 -6.58
N ARG A 89 -11.65 -3.68 -6.03
CA ARG A 89 -12.17 -2.55 -6.80
C ARG A 89 -11.08 -1.61 -7.27
N GLU A 90 -10.17 -1.27 -6.36
CA GLU A 90 -9.06 -0.36 -6.68
C GLU A 90 -8.13 -0.97 -7.72
N GLN A 91 -7.88 -2.26 -7.62
CA GLN A 91 -7.02 -2.97 -8.57
C GLN A 91 -7.64 -2.98 -9.96
N ALA A 92 -8.94 -3.22 -10.05
CA ALA A 92 -9.65 -3.20 -11.33
C ALA A 92 -9.63 -1.80 -11.95
N SER A 93 -9.87 -0.76 -11.14
CA SER A 93 -9.79 0.63 -11.60
C SER A 93 -8.41 1.00 -12.10
N TRP A 94 -7.39 0.59 -11.38
CA TRP A 94 -6.00 0.84 -11.77
C TRP A 94 -5.68 0.19 -13.12
N ARG A 95 -6.05 -1.08 -13.29
CA ARG A 95 -5.77 -1.80 -14.54
C ARG A 95 -6.50 -1.18 -15.74
N LEU A 96 -7.72 -0.73 -15.52
CA LEU A 96 -8.48 -0.03 -16.55
C LEU A 96 -7.77 1.26 -16.95
N PHE A 97 -7.37 2.07 -15.97
CA PHE A 97 -6.65 3.31 -16.21
C PHE A 97 -5.31 3.08 -16.89
N ALA A 98 -4.53 2.14 -16.37
CA ALA A 98 -3.21 1.83 -16.93
C ALA A 98 -3.31 1.34 -18.38
N GLY A 99 -4.32 0.52 -18.67
CA GLY A 99 -4.55 0.05 -20.03
C GLY A 99 -4.91 1.19 -20.98
N ALA A 100 -5.74 2.14 -20.52
CA ALA A 100 -6.08 3.31 -21.31
C ALA A 100 -4.86 4.18 -21.59
N VAL A 101 -4.02 4.39 -20.56
CA VAL A 101 -2.78 5.16 -20.72
C VAL A 101 -1.87 4.49 -21.74
N GLU A 102 -1.68 3.16 -21.60
CA GLU A 102 -0.83 2.42 -22.55
C GLU A 102 -1.34 2.50 -23.98
N ALA A 103 -2.66 2.44 -24.18
CA ALA A 103 -3.25 2.56 -25.50
C ALA A 103 -2.96 3.92 -26.10
N ILE A 104 -3.03 4.99 -25.30
CA ILE A 104 -2.72 6.35 -25.77
C ILE A 104 -1.23 6.48 -26.11
N LEU A 105 -0.36 5.96 -25.26
CA LEU A 105 1.08 6.04 -25.49
C LEU A 105 1.51 5.24 -26.72
N ALA A 106 0.79 4.18 -27.05
CA ALA A 106 1.09 3.35 -28.22
C ALA A 106 0.55 3.95 -29.52
N ALA A 107 -0.25 5.02 -29.49
CA ALA A 107 -0.80 5.65 -30.69
C ALA A 107 0.31 6.29 -31.51
N GLY A 108 0.29 6.03 -32.82
CA GLY A 108 1.34 6.47 -33.72
C GLY A 108 1.28 7.93 -34.13
#